data_e8ad68b16d80e8ddff01af523793fc7d
#
_entry.id   e8ad68b16d80e8ddff01af523793fc7d
#
_cell.length_a   1.000
_cell.length_b   1.000
_cell.length_c   1.000
_cell.angle_alpha   90.00
_cell.angle_beta   90.00
_cell.angle_gamma   90.00
#
_symmetry.space_group_name_H-M   'P 1'
#
loop_
_entity.id
_entity.type
_entity.pdbx_description
1 polymer ?
#
loop_
_entity_poly.entity_id
_entity_poly.type
_entity_poly.pdbx_seq_one_letter_code
_entity_poly.pdbx_strand_id
1 'polypeptide(L)'
;MDVGEDGTPHDSQLDLAGEGGPTPGPEPAAAAPAAAARPPRRVVLFFDRLYVPDAARRAELFDALSRLLEVSIEEGDEAMVVTWNRSIRTVLPFTGDVELLAATLRGIERQSGRVAPERGDQDLLRESDEWFTSLAADPRIGTDFGGFMPSAELAAQQAFFEMKAKTSALKGLAATLGGMDGRKVLVLVSH
;
A
#
# COMPACT_ATOMS: atom_id res chain seq x y z
N MET A 1 -4.62 24.44 -63.27
CA MET A 1 -5.68 25.42 -63.51
C MET A 1 -6.04 25.97 -62.14
N ASP A 2 -5.83 27.16 -61.72
CA ASP A 2 -5.33 28.45 -62.27
C ASP A 2 -4.76 29.18 -61.07
N VAL A 3 -3.63 29.63 -61.08
CA VAL A 3 -2.83 30.85 -61.16
C VAL A 3 -3.55 32.16 -60.80
N GLY A 4 -2.90 32.94 -59.97
CA GLY A 4 -3.11 34.38 -59.70
C GLY A 4 -2.47 34.74 -58.35
N GLU A 5 -1.24 35.06 -58.24
CA GLU A 5 -0.44 36.27 -58.53
C GLU A 5 -1.19 37.57 -58.24
N ASP A 6 -0.58 38.30 -57.30
CA ASP A 6 -0.09 39.71 -57.30
C ASP A 6 -0.06 40.20 -55.84
N GLY A 7 0.99 40.60 -55.24
CA GLY A 7 2.06 41.50 -55.68
C GLY A 7 1.67 42.93 -55.38
N THR A 8 2.07 43.50 -54.25
CA THR A 8 2.77 44.80 -54.18
C THR A 8 3.03 45.26 -52.76
N PRO A 9 4.18 45.87 -52.50
CA PRO A 9 4.54 46.44 -51.21
C PRO A 9 4.04 47.88 -51.06
N HIS A 10 3.59 48.23 -49.89
CA HIS A 10 3.43 49.61 -49.50
C HIS A 10 4.39 49.96 -48.37
N ASP A 11 5.38 50.71 -48.80
CA ASP A 11 6.31 51.55 -48.06
C ASP A 11 5.57 52.77 -47.48
N SER A 12 6.19 53.37 -46.44
CA SER A 12 5.93 54.73 -45.91
C SER A 12 5.00 54.72 -44.68
N GLN A 13 5.40 55.21 -43.55
CA GLN A 13 6.04 56.47 -43.27
C GLN A 13 6.37 56.54 -41.76
N LEU A 14 7.56 56.97 -41.45
CA LEU A 14 7.98 57.48 -40.15
C LEU A 14 7.12 58.67 -39.75
N ASP A 15 6.54 58.61 -38.56
CA ASP A 15 6.17 59.81 -37.84
C ASP A 15 6.73 59.77 -36.43
N LEU A 16 7.73 60.61 -36.25
CA LEU A 16 8.32 61.03 -35.00
C LEU A 16 7.48 62.16 -34.42
N ALA A 17 6.77 61.89 -33.35
CA ALA A 17 6.46 62.93 -32.39
C ALA A 17 6.09 62.33 -31.06
N GLY A 18 6.88 62.61 -30.07
CA GLY A 18 6.80 62.27 -28.70
C GLY A 18 5.59 62.77 -27.96
N GLU A 19 5.34 62.09 -26.90
CA GLU A 19 4.87 62.72 -25.66
C GLU A 19 5.00 61.68 -24.55
N GLY A 20 5.70 62.04 -23.50
CA GLY A 20 5.95 61.20 -22.33
C GLY A 20 4.67 60.86 -21.63
N GLY A 21 4.21 59.65 -21.82
CA GLY A 21 3.22 58.99 -20.96
C GLY A 21 3.88 58.54 -19.66
N PRO A 22 3.16 58.57 -18.53
CA PRO A 22 3.70 58.16 -17.25
C PRO A 22 4.08 56.68 -17.32
N THR A 23 5.29 56.39 -16.92
CA THR A 23 5.83 54.99 -16.74
C THR A 23 4.83 54.22 -15.89
N PRO A 24 4.27 53.07 -16.34
CA PRO A 24 3.46 52.23 -15.47
C PRO A 24 4.37 51.73 -14.36
N GLY A 25 4.00 52.09 -13.12
CA GLY A 25 4.65 51.54 -11.94
C GLY A 25 4.60 50.02 -11.94
N PRO A 26 5.50 49.36 -11.23
CA PRO A 26 5.52 47.90 -11.17
C PRO A 26 4.13 47.39 -10.70
N GLU A 27 3.47 46.71 -11.62
CA GLU A 27 2.23 45.99 -11.33
C GLU A 27 2.52 45.07 -10.13
N PRO A 28 1.71 45.12 -9.05
CA PRO A 28 1.94 44.23 -7.92
C PRO A 28 1.91 42.81 -8.45
N ALA A 29 3.02 42.09 -8.31
CA ALA A 29 3.16 40.72 -8.72
C ALA A 29 1.95 39.96 -8.17
N ALA A 30 1.10 39.46 -9.08
CA ALA A 30 -0.04 38.64 -8.72
C ALA A 30 0.46 37.56 -7.77
N ALA A 31 -0.01 37.58 -6.51
CA ALA A 31 0.34 36.59 -5.52
C ALA A 31 0.10 35.22 -6.15
N ALA A 32 1.14 34.41 -6.25
CA ALA A 32 1.04 33.05 -6.76
C ALA A 32 -0.17 32.40 -6.03
N PRO A 33 -1.08 31.73 -6.76
CA PRO A 33 -2.23 31.11 -6.12
C PRO A 33 -1.70 30.20 -5.01
N ALA A 34 -2.13 30.49 -3.78
CA ALA A 34 -1.79 29.67 -2.62
C ALA A 34 -2.06 28.21 -3.02
N ALA A 35 -1.03 27.37 -3.01
CA ALA A 35 -1.15 25.98 -3.42
C ALA A 35 -2.36 25.41 -2.69
N ALA A 36 -3.39 25.05 -3.46
CA ALA A 36 -4.65 24.56 -2.90
C ALA A 36 -4.32 23.41 -1.94
N ALA A 37 -4.62 23.61 -0.66
CA ALA A 37 -4.31 22.66 0.39
C ALA A 37 -4.85 21.28 -0.04
N ARG A 38 -3.98 20.30 -0.14
CA ARG A 38 -4.37 18.96 -0.54
C ARG A 38 -5.41 18.41 0.45
N PRO A 39 -6.50 17.80 -0.02
CA PRO A 39 -7.48 17.21 0.89
C PRO A 39 -6.81 16.13 1.77
N PRO A 40 -7.11 16.10 3.07
CA PRO A 40 -6.54 15.13 4.00
C PRO A 40 -6.80 13.71 3.56
N ARG A 41 -5.82 12.82 3.81
CA ARG A 41 -5.89 11.40 3.48
C ARG A 41 -6.17 10.58 4.73
N ARG A 42 -6.86 9.46 4.52
CA ARG A 42 -7.00 8.41 5.51
C ARG A 42 -6.21 7.18 5.06
N VAL A 43 -5.18 6.85 5.82
CA VAL A 43 -4.29 5.71 5.54
C VAL A 43 -4.69 4.57 6.46
N VAL A 44 -4.89 3.38 5.89
CA VAL A 44 -5.16 2.17 6.67
C VAL A 44 -3.98 1.22 6.49
N LEU A 45 -3.31 0.89 7.57
CA LEU A 45 -2.27 -0.13 7.62
C LEU A 45 -2.91 -1.45 8.03
N PHE A 46 -2.99 -2.39 7.11
CA PHE A 46 -3.55 -3.72 7.35
C PHE A 46 -2.42 -4.75 7.47
N PHE A 47 -2.23 -5.31 8.65
CA PHE A 47 -1.21 -6.31 8.94
C PHE A 47 -1.81 -7.70 8.97
N ASP A 48 -1.33 -8.56 8.08
CA ASP A 48 -1.61 -9.99 8.13
C ASP A 48 -0.65 -10.67 9.11
N ARG A 49 -1.16 -11.03 10.30
CA ARG A 49 -0.34 -11.65 11.34
C ARG A 49 -0.06 -13.13 11.13
N LEU A 50 -0.77 -13.79 10.22
CA LEU A 50 -0.55 -15.19 9.89
C LEU A 50 0.70 -15.39 9.03
N TYR A 51 1.08 -14.34 8.26
CA TYR A 51 2.19 -14.36 7.32
C TYR A 51 3.23 -13.29 7.65
N VAL A 52 3.75 -13.33 8.88
CA VAL A 52 4.83 -12.41 9.27
C VAL A 52 6.19 -13.06 8.97
N PRO A 53 7.08 -12.38 8.26
CA PRO A 53 8.37 -12.91 7.88
C PRO A 53 9.27 -13.25 9.09
N ASP A 54 10.39 -13.92 8.82
CA ASP A 54 11.43 -14.19 9.82
C ASP A 54 11.88 -12.91 10.56
N ALA A 55 12.62 -13.07 11.66
CA ALA A 55 12.94 -11.96 12.54
C ALA A 55 13.72 -10.82 11.84
N ALA A 56 14.63 -11.15 10.91
CA ALA A 56 15.45 -10.13 10.23
C ALA A 56 14.60 -9.32 9.24
N ARG A 57 13.87 -9.98 8.36
CA ARG A 57 12.96 -9.34 7.40
C ARG A 57 11.83 -8.58 8.08
N ARG A 58 11.38 -9.06 9.24
CA ARG A 58 10.37 -8.36 10.05
C ARG A 58 10.89 -7.02 10.54
N ALA A 59 12.09 -6.95 11.10
CA ALA A 59 12.69 -5.70 11.53
C ALA A 59 12.83 -4.71 10.37
N GLU A 60 13.36 -5.15 9.23
CA GLU A 60 13.47 -4.32 8.02
C GLU A 60 12.11 -3.78 7.55
N LEU A 61 11.07 -4.63 7.57
CA LEU A 61 9.71 -4.25 7.19
C LEU A 61 9.15 -3.15 8.11
N PHE A 62 9.27 -3.32 9.43
CA PHE A 62 8.74 -2.35 10.38
C PHE A 62 9.53 -1.04 10.38
N ASP A 63 10.85 -1.09 10.14
CA ASP A 63 11.67 0.10 9.92
C ASP A 63 11.25 0.84 8.64
N ALA A 64 11.02 0.12 7.55
CA ALA A 64 10.55 0.70 6.29
C ALA A 64 9.16 1.34 6.44
N LEU A 65 8.25 0.69 7.14
CA LEU A 65 6.92 1.22 7.43
C LEU A 65 6.97 2.47 8.32
N SER A 66 7.83 2.48 9.33
CA SER A 66 8.00 3.66 10.19
C SER A 66 8.48 4.86 9.39
N ARG A 67 9.50 4.68 8.54
CA ARG A 67 10.00 5.73 7.64
C ARG A 67 8.93 6.18 6.64
N LEU A 68 8.16 5.24 6.09
CA LEU A 68 7.07 5.57 5.18
C LEU A 68 6.04 6.48 5.86
N LEU A 69 5.66 6.19 7.10
CA LEU A 69 4.72 7.02 7.86
C LEU A 69 5.27 8.41 8.13
N GLU A 70 6.52 8.50 8.61
CA GLU A 70 7.18 9.78 8.90
C GLU A 70 7.23 10.70 7.67
N VAL A 71 7.45 10.14 6.46
CA VAL A 71 7.55 10.92 5.22
C VAL A 71 6.17 11.14 4.58
N SER A 72 5.22 10.22 4.78
CA SER A 72 3.96 10.21 4.02
C SER A 72 2.78 10.83 4.76
N ILE A 73 2.81 10.91 6.08
CA ILE A 73 1.74 11.53 6.88
C ILE A 73 2.01 13.01 6.98
N GLU A 74 1.15 13.80 6.36
CA GLU A 74 1.19 15.26 6.38
C GLU A 74 0.15 15.81 7.37
N GLU A 75 0.24 17.09 7.68
CA GLU A 75 -0.73 17.75 8.56
C GLU A 75 -2.16 17.56 8.02
N GLY A 76 -3.05 17.09 8.87
CA GLY A 76 -4.44 16.76 8.54
C GLY A 76 -4.67 15.33 8.05
N ASP A 77 -3.63 14.58 7.71
CA ASP A 77 -3.74 13.15 7.39
C ASP A 77 -3.98 12.31 8.66
N GLU A 78 -4.73 11.24 8.54
CA GLU A 78 -4.99 10.30 9.64
C GLU A 78 -4.60 8.88 9.21
N ALA A 79 -4.01 8.11 10.11
CA ALA A 79 -3.73 6.69 9.89
C ALA A 79 -4.43 5.80 10.93
N MET A 80 -4.88 4.64 10.47
CA MET A 80 -5.48 3.58 11.29
C MET A 80 -4.67 2.30 11.14
N VAL A 81 -4.50 1.56 12.22
CA VAL A 81 -3.81 0.26 12.21
C VAL A 81 -4.81 -0.86 12.47
N VAL A 82 -4.84 -1.79 11.54
CA VAL A 82 -5.72 -2.96 11.57
C VAL A 82 -4.87 -4.23 11.46
N THR A 83 -5.17 -5.23 12.24
CA THR A 83 -4.52 -6.54 12.15
C THR A 83 -5.51 -7.60 11.72
N TRP A 84 -5.02 -8.58 10.98
CA TRP A 84 -5.70 -9.81 10.62
C TRP A 84 -5.05 -11.01 11.32
N ASN A 85 -5.89 -11.75 12.05
CA ASN A 85 -5.58 -13.06 12.59
C ASN A 85 -6.89 -13.85 12.61
N ARG A 86 -7.30 -14.37 11.44
CA ARG A 86 -8.62 -14.98 11.18
C ARG A 86 -9.83 -14.07 11.45
N SER A 87 -9.59 -12.89 11.98
CA SER A 87 -10.57 -11.82 12.16
C SER A 87 -9.90 -10.47 12.07
N ILE A 88 -10.64 -9.45 11.66
CA ILE A 88 -10.18 -8.06 11.68
C ILE A 88 -10.23 -7.51 13.10
N ARG A 89 -9.13 -6.87 13.51
CA ARG A 89 -9.05 -6.13 14.75
C ARG A 89 -8.43 -4.76 14.50
N THR A 90 -9.14 -3.70 14.82
CA THR A 90 -8.57 -2.35 14.89
C THR A 90 -7.69 -2.26 16.14
N VAL A 91 -6.39 -2.10 15.94
CA VAL A 91 -5.41 -1.93 17.02
C VAL A 91 -5.28 -0.47 17.40
N LEU A 92 -5.34 0.41 16.40
CA LEU A 92 -5.32 1.85 16.56
C LEU A 92 -6.36 2.48 15.62
N PRO A 93 -7.34 3.22 16.13
CA PRO A 93 -8.28 3.98 15.30
C PRO A 93 -7.56 5.12 14.56
N PHE A 94 -8.25 5.79 13.64
CA PHE A 94 -7.68 6.92 12.91
C PHE A 94 -7.10 7.97 13.84
N THR A 95 -5.85 8.33 13.60
CA THR A 95 -5.11 9.36 14.33
C THR A 95 -4.07 10.01 13.42
N GLY A 96 -3.79 11.30 13.63
CA GLY A 96 -2.66 12.02 13.05
C GLY A 96 -1.40 11.97 13.91
N ASP A 97 -1.43 11.29 15.06
CA ASP A 97 -0.31 11.19 15.98
C ASP A 97 0.71 10.16 15.47
N VAL A 98 1.79 10.64 14.84
CA VAL A 98 2.85 9.81 14.26
C VAL A 98 3.62 9.04 15.34
N GLU A 99 3.80 9.61 16.53
CA GLU A 99 4.48 8.94 17.63
C GLU A 99 3.68 7.73 18.14
N LEU A 100 2.38 7.92 18.29
CA LEU A 100 1.45 6.84 18.67
C LEU A 100 1.41 5.73 17.61
N LEU A 101 1.41 6.11 16.32
CA LEU A 101 1.51 5.17 15.21
C LEU A 101 2.80 4.34 15.28
N ALA A 102 3.95 5.00 15.43
CA ALA A 102 5.24 4.33 15.55
C ALA A 102 5.32 3.41 16.78
N ALA A 103 4.78 3.85 17.92
CA ALA A 103 4.71 3.03 19.13
C ALA A 103 3.83 1.79 18.93
N THR A 104 2.70 1.94 18.21
CA THR A 104 1.80 0.83 17.87
C THR A 104 2.49 -0.18 16.96
N LEU A 105 3.20 0.27 15.92
CA LEU A 105 3.97 -0.60 15.02
C LEU A 105 5.02 -1.40 15.76
N ARG A 106 5.81 -0.77 16.63
CA ARG A 106 6.77 -1.48 17.50
C ARG A 106 6.09 -2.51 18.41
N GLY A 107 4.86 -2.22 18.85
CA GLY A 107 4.03 -3.16 19.61
C GLY A 107 3.66 -4.40 18.81
N ILE A 108 3.23 -4.21 17.57
CA ILE A 108 2.85 -5.28 16.63
C ILE A 108 4.09 -6.12 16.29
N GLU A 109 5.22 -5.49 15.98
CA GLU A 109 6.48 -6.18 15.69
C GLU A 109 6.87 -7.16 16.81
N ARG A 110 6.88 -6.68 18.06
CA ARG A 110 7.20 -7.51 19.24
C ARG A 110 6.23 -8.67 19.45
N GLN A 111 4.94 -8.44 19.18
CA GLN A 111 3.91 -9.47 19.30
C GLN A 111 4.00 -10.49 18.17
N SER A 112 4.29 -10.05 16.94
CA SER A 112 4.41 -10.92 15.78
C SER A 112 5.57 -11.92 15.93
N GLY A 113 6.65 -11.52 16.60
CA GLY A 113 7.76 -12.44 16.91
C GLY A 113 7.42 -13.57 17.89
N ARG A 114 6.26 -13.51 18.54
CA ARG A 114 5.79 -14.54 19.49
C ARG A 114 4.76 -15.50 18.88
N VAL A 115 4.25 -15.19 17.70
CA VAL A 115 3.34 -16.10 16.99
C VAL A 115 4.22 -17.14 16.29
N ALA A 116 4.33 -18.32 16.88
CA ALA A 116 4.92 -19.45 16.18
C ALA A 116 4.06 -19.74 14.93
N PRO A 117 4.67 -20.06 13.76
CA PRO A 117 3.92 -20.61 12.64
C PRO A 117 3.08 -21.78 13.14
N GLU A 118 1.85 -21.88 12.65
CA GLU A 118 0.96 -22.96 13.10
C GLU A 118 1.66 -24.29 12.90
N ARG A 119 1.58 -25.16 13.92
CA ARG A 119 2.20 -26.49 13.86
C ARG A 119 1.82 -27.25 12.60
N GLY A 120 0.58 -27.04 12.09
CA GLY A 120 0.10 -27.67 10.88
C GLY A 120 0.91 -27.33 9.63
N ASP A 121 1.34 -26.08 9.43
CA ASP A 121 2.13 -25.68 8.27
C ASP A 121 3.55 -26.27 8.33
N GLN A 122 4.15 -26.28 9.53
CA GLN A 122 5.47 -26.90 9.73
C GLN A 122 5.41 -28.41 9.58
N ASP A 123 4.38 -29.05 10.10
CA ASP A 123 4.18 -30.49 9.98
C ASP A 123 3.97 -30.90 8.52
N LEU A 124 3.21 -30.10 7.75
CA LEU A 124 3.02 -30.34 6.32
C LEU A 124 4.30 -30.16 5.51
N LEU A 125 5.08 -29.10 5.77
CA LEU A 125 6.36 -28.89 5.10
C LEU A 125 7.33 -30.04 5.42
N ARG A 126 7.40 -30.47 6.68
CA ARG A 126 8.23 -31.60 7.08
C ARG A 126 7.74 -32.91 6.45
N GLU A 127 6.44 -33.18 6.47
CA GLU A 127 5.85 -34.38 5.88
C GLU A 127 6.08 -34.42 4.35
N SER A 128 5.97 -33.26 3.67
CA SER A 128 6.27 -33.16 2.25
C SER A 128 7.75 -33.41 1.96
N ASP A 129 8.66 -32.86 2.75
CA ASP A 129 10.11 -33.04 2.59
C ASP A 129 10.53 -34.48 2.85
N GLU A 130 10.00 -35.12 3.89
CA GLU A 130 10.16 -36.53 4.19
C GLU A 130 9.65 -37.42 3.04
N TRP A 131 8.48 -37.07 2.47
CA TRP A 131 7.92 -37.79 1.34
C TRP A 131 8.78 -37.67 0.07
N PHE A 132 9.20 -36.44 -0.30
CA PHE A 132 10.10 -36.22 -1.44
C PHE A 132 11.44 -36.92 -1.25
N THR A 133 12.00 -36.92 -0.05
CA THR A 133 13.24 -37.61 0.28
C THR A 133 13.09 -39.14 0.10
N SER A 134 11.96 -39.68 0.58
CA SER A 134 11.63 -41.12 0.45
C SER A 134 11.43 -41.51 -1.02
N LEU A 135 10.76 -40.69 -1.81
CA LEU A 135 10.57 -40.90 -3.25
C LEU A 135 11.87 -40.87 -4.01
N ALA A 136 12.81 -39.99 -3.65
CA ALA A 136 14.14 -39.92 -4.24
C ALA A 136 15.00 -41.15 -3.90
N ALA A 137 14.81 -41.74 -2.71
CA ALA A 137 15.51 -42.94 -2.26
C ALA A 137 14.96 -44.24 -2.91
N ASP A 138 13.65 -44.38 -3.04
CA ASP A 138 12.96 -45.48 -3.70
C ASP A 138 11.75 -45.04 -4.50
N PRO A 139 11.84 -44.92 -5.83
CA PRO A 139 10.73 -44.51 -6.69
C PRO A 139 9.49 -45.38 -6.62
N ARG A 140 9.59 -46.62 -6.05
CA ARG A 140 8.45 -47.51 -5.86
C ARG A 140 7.51 -47.06 -4.72
N ILE A 141 8.03 -46.28 -3.79
CA ILE A 141 7.23 -45.70 -2.68
C ILE A 141 6.23 -44.64 -3.20
N GLY A 142 6.49 -44.05 -4.36
CA GLY A 142 5.64 -43.03 -4.97
C GLY A 142 4.24 -43.50 -5.39
N THR A 143 3.90 -44.78 -5.25
CA THR A 143 2.57 -45.30 -5.52
C THR A 143 1.65 -45.28 -4.29
N ASP A 144 2.21 -45.08 -3.10
CA ASP A 144 1.42 -44.99 -1.86
C ASP A 144 1.18 -43.53 -1.43
N PHE A 145 0.35 -42.82 -2.20
CA PHE A 145 -0.14 -41.50 -1.86
C PHE A 145 -1.14 -41.48 -0.70
N GLY A 146 -1.49 -42.66 -0.15
CA GLY A 146 -2.61 -42.82 0.76
C GLY A 146 -2.52 -42.06 2.09
N GLY A 147 -1.30 -41.74 2.55
CA GLY A 147 -1.08 -40.98 3.78
C GLY A 147 -0.95 -39.48 3.59
N PHE A 148 -0.24 -39.06 2.52
CA PHE A 148 0.08 -37.63 2.29
C PHE A 148 -1.09 -36.82 1.70
N MET A 149 -1.83 -37.43 0.76
CA MET A 149 -2.92 -36.71 0.05
C MET A 149 -4.01 -36.16 0.96
N PRO A 150 -4.50 -36.88 1.99
CA PRO A 150 -5.49 -36.33 2.90
C PRO A 150 -5.03 -35.13 3.71
N SER A 151 -3.75 -35.14 4.15
CA SER A 151 -3.15 -34.03 4.88
C SER A 151 -2.99 -32.78 3.99
N ALA A 152 -2.53 -32.98 2.75
CA ALA A 152 -2.38 -31.92 1.77
C ALA A 152 -3.75 -31.33 1.34
N GLU A 153 -4.75 -32.19 1.15
CA GLU A 153 -6.11 -31.74 0.82
C GLU A 153 -6.73 -30.93 1.96
N LEU A 154 -6.59 -31.39 3.20
CA LEU A 154 -7.08 -30.67 4.38
C LEU A 154 -6.41 -29.30 4.50
N ALA A 155 -5.09 -29.22 4.30
CA ALA A 155 -4.36 -27.96 4.32
C ALA A 155 -4.78 -27.02 3.20
N ALA A 156 -4.98 -27.54 1.99
CA ALA A 156 -5.47 -26.74 0.86
C ALA A 156 -6.88 -26.19 1.14
N GLN A 157 -7.75 -27.00 1.74
CA GLN A 157 -9.08 -26.54 2.15
C GLN A 157 -9.00 -25.45 3.23
N GLN A 158 -8.15 -25.61 4.24
CA GLN A 158 -7.94 -24.61 5.28
C GLN A 158 -7.43 -23.30 4.69
N ALA A 159 -6.38 -23.34 3.85
CA ALA A 159 -5.83 -22.18 3.17
C ALA A 159 -6.89 -21.47 2.29
N PHE A 160 -7.73 -22.24 1.60
CA PHE A 160 -8.85 -21.69 0.81
C PHE A 160 -9.87 -20.95 1.69
N PHE A 161 -10.28 -21.54 2.81
CA PHE A 161 -11.22 -20.91 3.73
C PHE A 161 -10.63 -19.66 4.38
N GLU A 162 -9.35 -19.68 4.75
CA GLU A 162 -8.65 -18.52 5.30
C GLU A 162 -8.56 -17.38 4.27
N MET A 163 -8.19 -17.69 3.04
CA MET A 163 -8.14 -16.71 1.95
C MET A 163 -9.52 -16.11 1.69
N LYS A 164 -10.58 -16.94 1.66
CA LYS A 164 -11.95 -16.49 1.48
C LYS A 164 -12.40 -15.57 2.62
N ALA A 165 -12.09 -15.93 3.85
CA ALA A 165 -12.43 -15.15 5.04
C ALA A 165 -11.67 -13.79 5.03
N LYS A 166 -10.37 -13.79 4.72
CA LYS A 166 -9.55 -12.58 4.59
C LYS A 166 -10.07 -11.66 3.47
N THR A 167 -10.39 -12.22 2.31
CA THR A 167 -10.95 -11.46 1.19
C THR A 167 -12.29 -10.82 1.56
N SER A 168 -13.18 -11.57 2.23
CA SER A 168 -14.46 -11.04 2.71
C SER A 168 -14.28 -9.91 3.71
N ALA A 169 -13.33 -10.07 4.63
CA ALA A 169 -13.00 -9.07 5.63
C ALA A 169 -12.42 -7.79 5.02
N LEU A 170 -11.53 -7.92 4.02
CA LEU A 170 -10.99 -6.79 3.27
C LEU A 170 -12.08 -6.06 2.47
N LYS A 171 -13.02 -6.80 1.86
CA LYS A 171 -14.19 -6.20 1.20
C LYS A 171 -15.06 -5.40 2.18
N GLY A 172 -15.32 -5.94 3.37
CA GLY A 172 -16.05 -5.24 4.42
C GLY A 172 -15.33 -3.97 4.88
N LEU A 173 -14.02 -4.04 5.08
CA LEU A 173 -13.19 -2.88 5.41
C LEU A 173 -13.23 -1.83 4.31
N ALA A 174 -13.08 -2.22 3.05
CA ALA A 174 -13.15 -1.32 1.91
C ALA A 174 -14.53 -0.66 1.77
N ALA A 175 -15.62 -1.39 2.01
CA ALA A 175 -16.98 -0.84 2.02
C ALA A 175 -17.16 0.20 3.14
N THR A 176 -16.65 -0.08 4.34
CA THR A 176 -16.65 0.87 5.46
C THR A 176 -15.89 2.14 5.13
N LEU A 177 -14.70 1.99 4.54
CA LEU A 177 -13.87 3.13 4.09
C LEU A 177 -14.56 3.91 2.96
N GLY A 178 -15.28 3.22 2.08
CA GLY A 178 -16.04 3.84 0.99
C GLY A 178 -17.10 4.83 1.46
N GLY A 179 -17.69 4.60 2.63
CA GLY A 179 -18.65 5.50 3.26
C GLY A 179 -18.05 6.73 3.96
N MET A 180 -16.74 6.84 4.05
CA MET A 180 -16.08 7.99 4.67
C MET A 180 -15.70 9.03 3.61
N ASP A 181 -15.63 10.31 3.97
CA ASP A 181 -15.15 11.37 3.06
C ASP A 181 -13.63 11.37 2.94
N GLY A 182 -13.13 12.02 1.87
CA GLY A 182 -11.70 12.20 1.61
C GLY A 182 -11.05 11.03 0.86
N ARG A 183 -9.76 11.18 0.57
CA ARG A 183 -8.94 10.17 -0.11
C ARG A 183 -8.52 9.06 0.86
N LYS A 184 -8.65 7.81 0.44
CA LYS A 184 -8.26 6.64 1.23
C LYS A 184 -7.08 5.92 0.58
N VAL A 185 -6.19 5.41 1.42
CA VAL A 185 -5.05 4.58 1.02
C VAL A 185 -5.05 3.35 1.91
N LEU A 186 -5.09 2.17 1.31
CA LEU A 186 -4.93 0.90 2.02
C LEU A 186 -3.54 0.35 1.74
N VAL A 187 -2.75 0.18 2.77
CA VAL A 187 -1.43 -0.47 2.73
C VAL A 187 -1.60 -1.87 3.30
N LEU A 188 -1.46 -2.86 2.44
CA LEU A 188 -1.51 -4.27 2.85
C LEU A 188 -0.09 -4.76 3.15
N VAL A 189 0.13 -5.20 4.38
CA VAL A 189 1.37 -5.80 4.85
C VAL A 189 1.11 -7.30 5.00
N SER A 190 1.53 -8.06 3.99
CA SER A 190 1.37 -9.51 3.90
C SER A 190 2.61 -10.11 3.25
N HIS A 191 2.91 -11.35 3.54
CA HIS A 191 4.02 -12.10 2.93
C HIS A 191 3.49 -12.96 1.78
#